data_6cd614db0b0c5ca1bd1f8a29cc1714a1
#
_entry.id   6cd614db0b0c5ca1bd1f8a29cc1714a1
#
_cell.length_a   1.000
_cell.length_b   1.000
_cell.length_c   1.000
_cell.angle_alpha   90.00
_cell.angle_beta   90.00
_cell.angle_gamma   90.00
#
_symmetry.space_group_name_H-M   'P 1'
#
loop_
_entity.id
_entity.type
_entity.pdbx_description
1 polymer ?
#
loop_
_entity_poly.entity_id
_entity_poly.type
_entity_poly.pdbx_seq_one_letter_code
_entity_poly.pdbx_strand_id
1 'polypeptide(L)'
;MERKSAGLRARRMTEADLEPLHRLLSDPEVMRYLEPPFSREQTRAFLERAGLTPEPLILAVDDGGFAGYVIWHPYDDVSMELGWVLDRSRWGRGYAGELTRL
;
A
#
# COMPACT_ATOMS: atom_id res chain seq x y z
N MET A 1 2.91 -11.04 9.35
CA MET A 1 3.51 -11.57 8.10
C MET A 1 4.36 -10.50 7.45
N GLU A 2 5.57 -10.84 7.09
CA GLU A 2 6.48 -9.92 6.42
C GLU A 2 7.16 -10.62 5.25
N ARG A 3 7.42 -9.87 4.19
CA ARG A 3 8.14 -10.36 3.03
C ARG A 3 9.21 -9.36 2.63
N LYS A 4 10.32 -9.85 2.14
CA LYS A 4 11.45 -9.04 1.74
C LYS A 4 11.87 -9.36 0.32
N SER A 5 12.27 -8.33 -0.43
CA SER A 5 12.85 -8.49 -1.75
C SER A 5 13.68 -7.25 -2.07
N ALA A 6 14.99 -7.44 -2.27
CA ALA A 6 15.92 -6.38 -2.72
C ALA A 6 15.76 -5.04 -1.96
N GLY A 7 15.63 -5.09 -0.63
CA GLY A 7 15.49 -3.90 0.19
C GLY A 7 14.07 -3.43 0.43
N LEU A 8 13.09 -4.02 -0.25
CA LEU A 8 11.68 -3.76 0.04
C LEU A 8 11.14 -4.82 0.98
N ARG A 9 10.24 -4.41 1.84
CA ARG A 9 9.60 -5.31 2.80
C ARG A 9 8.11 -5.01 2.88
N ALA A 10 7.27 -6.04 2.73
CA ALA A 10 5.83 -5.91 2.95
C ALA A 10 5.54 -6.35 4.38
N ARG A 11 4.73 -5.58 5.10
CA ARG A 11 4.38 -5.85 6.48
C ARG A 11 2.94 -5.41 6.77
N ARG A 12 2.39 -5.88 7.88
CA ARG A 12 1.09 -5.42 8.31
C ARG A 12 1.13 -3.93 8.65
N MET A 13 0.05 -3.23 8.37
CA MET A 13 -0.08 -1.84 8.77
C MET A 13 -0.40 -1.73 10.25
N THR A 14 -0.05 -0.58 10.83
CA THR A 14 -0.35 -0.23 12.21
C THR A 14 -0.97 1.15 12.25
N GLU A 15 -1.44 1.57 13.42
CA GLU A 15 -1.97 2.91 13.62
C GLU A 15 -0.95 4.00 13.24
N ALA A 16 0.34 3.72 13.41
CA ALA A 16 1.40 4.67 13.06
C ALA A 16 1.49 4.93 11.56
N ASP A 17 0.88 4.08 10.75
CA ASP A 17 0.90 4.24 9.29
C ASP A 17 -0.15 5.23 8.78
N LEU A 18 -1.03 5.74 9.65
CA LEU A 18 -2.08 6.68 9.23
C LEU A 18 -1.51 7.92 8.54
N GLU A 19 -0.50 8.55 9.14
CA GLU A 19 0.06 9.78 8.57
C GLU A 19 0.74 9.55 7.21
N PRO A 20 1.64 8.57 7.07
CA PRO A 20 2.24 8.33 5.76
C PRO A 20 1.22 7.84 4.73
N LEU A 21 0.23 7.06 5.14
CA LEU A 21 -0.83 6.61 4.24
C LEU A 21 -1.67 7.80 3.77
N HIS A 22 -1.99 8.73 4.67
CA HIS A 22 -2.73 9.93 4.30
C HIS A 22 -1.93 10.79 3.31
N ARG A 23 -0.63 10.96 3.53
CA ARG A 23 0.20 11.70 2.57
C ARG A 23 0.15 11.07 1.19
N LEU A 24 0.17 9.74 1.14
CA LEU A 24 0.08 9.00 -0.11
C LEU A 24 -1.28 9.21 -0.79
N LEU A 25 -2.36 8.98 -0.05
CA LEU A 25 -3.71 8.98 -0.62
C LEU A 25 -4.28 10.39 -0.83
N SER A 26 -3.64 11.42 -0.28
CA SER A 26 -4.02 12.81 -0.52
C SER A 26 -3.19 13.45 -1.64
N ASP A 27 -2.20 12.75 -2.17
CA ASP A 27 -1.34 13.26 -3.24
C ASP A 27 -2.08 13.17 -4.57
N PRO A 28 -2.41 14.30 -5.23
CA PRO A 28 -3.14 14.29 -6.50
C PRO A 28 -2.43 13.51 -7.60
N GLU A 29 -1.10 13.50 -7.61
CA GLU A 29 -0.36 12.78 -8.64
C GLU A 29 -0.44 11.27 -8.43
N VAL A 30 -0.38 10.81 -7.19
CA VAL A 30 -0.52 9.39 -6.87
C VAL A 30 -1.93 8.91 -7.23
N MET A 31 -2.94 9.72 -6.90
CA MET A 31 -4.34 9.37 -7.07
C MET A 31 -4.90 9.70 -8.44
N ARG A 32 -4.08 10.21 -9.33
CA ARG A 32 -4.51 10.76 -10.63
C ARG A 32 -5.47 9.86 -11.43
N TYR A 33 -5.22 8.55 -11.42
CA TYR A 33 -6.02 7.60 -12.17
C TYR A 33 -6.78 6.62 -11.27
N LEU A 34 -6.82 6.88 -9.96
CA LEU A 34 -7.46 5.98 -9.01
C LEU A 34 -8.78 6.56 -8.55
N GLU A 35 -8.72 7.48 -7.60
CA GLU A 35 -9.88 8.12 -7.00
C GLU A 35 -9.49 9.54 -6.62
N PRO A 36 -10.45 10.44 -6.36
CA PRO A 36 -10.10 11.75 -5.83
C PRO A 36 -9.25 11.61 -4.55
N PRO A 37 -8.34 12.54 -4.29
CA PRO A 37 -7.50 12.47 -3.10
C PRO A 37 -8.35 12.32 -1.82
N PHE A 38 -7.86 11.49 -0.91
CA PHE A 38 -8.59 11.18 0.33
C PHE A 38 -8.38 12.25 1.39
N SER A 39 -9.43 12.53 2.15
CA SER A 39 -9.31 13.27 3.40
C SER A 39 -8.67 12.38 4.46
N ARG A 40 -8.29 12.97 5.58
CA ARG A 40 -7.74 12.21 6.71
C ARG A 40 -8.75 11.19 7.24
N GLU A 41 -10.03 11.59 7.32
CA GLU A 41 -11.09 10.68 7.78
C GLU A 41 -11.28 9.51 6.84
N GLN A 42 -11.25 9.77 5.54
CA GLN A 42 -11.36 8.71 4.54
C GLN A 42 -10.16 7.75 4.63
N THR A 43 -8.98 8.30 4.86
CA THR A 43 -7.77 7.49 5.01
C THR A 43 -7.86 6.60 6.24
N ARG A 44 -8.34 7.15 7.36
CA ARG A 44 -8.52 6.35 8.58
C ARG A 44 -9.50 5.21 8.36
N ALA A 45 -10.64 5.50 7.73
CA ALA A 45 -11.63 4.47 7.45
C ALA A 45 -11.06 3.37 6.55
N PHE A 46 -10.28 3.75 5.56
CA PHE A 46 -9.63 2.79 4.68
C PHE A 46 -8.60 1.93 5.43
N LEU A 47 -7.78 2.57 6.25
CA LEU A 47 -6.77 1.86 7.06
C LEU A 47 -7.46 0.85 7.98
N GLU A 48 -8.52 1.25 8.66
CA GLU A 48 -9.21 0.38 9.60
C GLU A 48 -9.85 -0.81 8.91
N ARG A 49 -10.51 -0.58 7.79
CA ARG A 49 -11.26 -1.66 7.15
C ARG A 49 -10.37 -2.58 6.29
N ALA A 50 -9.24 -2.09 5.81
CA ALA A 50 -8.39 -2.85 4.89
C ALA A 50 -7.05 -3.26 5.47
N GLY A 51 -6.47 -2.46 6.38
CA GLY A 51 -5.13 -2.68 6.89
C GLY A 51 -5.07 -3.23 8.31
N LEU A 52 -5.97 -2.81 9.18
CA LEU A 52 -5.94 -3.17 10.60
C LEU A 52 -6.81 -4.37 10.95
N THR A 53 -7.38 -5.04 9.97
CA THR A 53 -8.22 -6.22 10.21
C THR A 53 -7.35 -7.45 10.44
N PRO A 54 -7.90 -8.52 11.04
CA PRO A 54 -7.16 -9.77 11.21
C PRO A 54 -6.68 -10.37 9.88
N GLU A 55 -7.43 -10.16 8.80
CA GLU A 55 -7.07 -10.62 7.47
C GLU A 55 -6.96 -9.40 6.55
N PRO A 56 -5.82 -8.69 6.59
CA PRO A 56 -5.71 -7.43 5.88
C PRO A 56 -5.72 -7.62 4.37
N LEU A 57 -6.39 -6.69 3.69
CA LEU A 57 -6.40 -6.62 2.22
C LEU A 57 -5.22 -5.81 1.69
N ILE A 58 -4.59 -4.98 2.55
CA ILE A 58 -3.43 -4.21 2.17
C ILE A 58 -2.30 -4.42 3.19
N LEU A 59 -1.08 -4.38 2.68
CA LEU A 59 0.13 -4.45 3.50
C LEU A 59 0.99 -3.26 3.17
N ALA A 60 1.66 -2.71 4.18
CA ALA A 60 2.58 -1.60 3.95
C ALA A 60 3.86 -2.11 3.29
N VAL A 61 4.44 -1.26 2.45
CA VAL A 61 5.74 -1.53 1.82
C VAL A 61 6.75 -0.53 2.38
N ASP A 62 7.84 -1.06 2.91
CA ASP A 62 8.93 -0.27 3.49
C ASP A 62 10.23 -0.47 2.71
N ASP A 63 10.99 0.62 2.60
CA ASP A 63 12.36 0.58 2.08
C ASP A 63 13.33 1.29 3.06
N GLY A 64 13.02 1.23 4.35
CA GLY A 64 13.64 2.03 5.39
C GLY A 64 12.70 3.10 5.89
N GLY A 65 11.57 3.27 5.21
CA GLY A 65 10.45 4.14 5.57
C GLY A 65 9.26 3.70 4.77
N PHE A 66 8.09 4.28 5.04
CA PHE A 66 6.86 3.91 4.34
C PHE A 66 6.96 4.32 2.87
N ALA A 67 6.91 3.35 1.97
CA ALA A 67 7.01 3.59 0.53
C ALA A 67 5.66 3.52 -0.18
N GLY A 68 4.68 2.87 0.42
CA GLY A 68 3.37 2.67 -0.20
C GLY A 68 2.70 1.43 0.36
N TYR A 69 1.82 0.82 -0.42
CA TYR A 69 1.18 -0.42 0.01
C TYR A 69 0.92 -1.34 -1.18
N VAL A 70 0.76 -2.62 -0.87
CA VAL A 70 0.30 -3.62 -1.85
C VAL A 70 -1.11 -4.06 -1.48
N ILE A 71 -1.88 -4.43 -2.48
CA ILE A 71 -3.27 -4.85 -2.32
C ILE A 71 -3.36 -6.32 -2.69
N TRP A 72 -3.90 -7.13 -1.78
CA TRP A 72 -4.28 -8.50 -2.08
C TRP A 72 -5.76 -8.49 -2.41
N HIS A 73 -6.08 -8.74 -3.67
CA HIS A 73 -7.45 -8.63 -4.14
C HIS A 73 -7.90 -9.99 -4.68
N PRO A 74 -8.87 -10.65 -4.02
CA PRO A 74 -9.38 -11.91 -4.56
C PRO A 74 -10.12 -11.64 -5.88
N TYR A 75 -9.70 -12.34 -6.92
CA TYR A 75 -10.31 -12.22 -8.23
C TYR A 75 -11.44 -13.24 -8.40
N ASP A 76 -11.17 -14.47 -8.01
CA ASP A 76 -12.18 -15.53 -7.94
C ASP A 76 -11.74 -16.55 -6.88
N ASP A 77 -12.35 -17.73 -6.85
CA ASP A 77 -12.07 -18.73 -5.82
C ASP A 77 -10.65 -19.29 -5.87
N VAL A 78 -9.94 -19.13 -6.97
CA VAL A 78 -8.63 -19.74 -7.16
C VAL A 78 -7.51 -18.78 -7.49
N SER A 79 -7.81 -17.50 -7.77
CA SER A 79 -6.77 -16.55 -8.13
C SER A 79 -6.85 -15.26 -7.33
N MET A 80 -5.71 -14.60 -7.21
CA MET A 80 -5.57 -13.31 -6.51
C MET A 80 -4.94 -12.32 -7.45
N GLU A 81 -5.40 -11.08 -7.40
CA GLU A 81 -4.73 -9.97 -8.05
C GLU A 81 -3.85 -9.26 -7.06
N LEU A 82 -2.65 -8.90 -7.49
CA LEU A 82 -1.73 -8.10 -6.70
C LEU A 82 -1.62 -6.72 -7.34
N GLY A 83 -2.01 -5.71 -6.59
CA GLY A 83 -1.83 -4.31 -6.98
C GLY A 83 -0.90 -3.61 -6.01
N TRP A 84 -0.48 -2.40 -6.35
CA TRP A 84 0.34 -1.59 -5.45
C TRP A 84 0.15 -0.12 -5.74
N VAL A 85 0.39 0.70 -4.70
CA VAL A 85 0.40 2.15 -4.79
C VAL A 85 1.66 2.64 -4.09
N LEU A 86 2.50 3.39 -4.80
CA LEU A 86 3.78 3.86 -4.28
C LEU A 86 3.80 5.37 -4.18
N ASP A 87 4.49 5.87 -3.16
CA ASP A 87 4.79 7.29 -3.01
C ASP A 87 5.60 7.75 -4.24
N ARG A 88 5.33 8.99 -4.69
CA ARG A 88 6.00 9.56 -5.86
C ARG A 88 7.52 9.50 -5.77
N SER A 89 8.07 9.69 -4.58
CA SER A 89 9.52 9.69 -4.40
C SER A 89 10.15 8.35 -4.72
N ARG A 90 9.34 7.29 -4.85
CA ARG A 90 9.82 5.94 -5.15
C ARG A 90 9.56 5.53 -6.59
N TRP A 91 8.90 6.37 -7.38
CA TRP A 91 8.68 6.05 -8.79
C TRP A 91 10.00 6.04 -9.53
N GLY A 92 10.10 5.16 -10.52
CA GLY A 92 11.31 5.09 -11.35
C GLY A 92 12.47 4.34 -10.73
N ARG A 93 12.28 3.70 -9.57
CA ARG A 93 13.33 2.95 -8.89
C ARG A 93 13.26 1.44 -9.12
N GLY A 94 12.39 1.01 -10.02
CA GLY A 94 12.22 -0.41 -10.28
C GLY A 94 11.43 -1.17 -9.21
N TYR A 95 10.75 -0.46 -8.32
CA TYR A 95 10.01 -1.08 -7.21
C TYR A 95 8.86 -1.94 -7.70
N ALA A 96 8.21 -1.55 -8.79
CA ALA A 96 7.13 -2.35 -9.34
C ALA A 96 7.59 -3.77 -9.67
N GLY A 97 8.78 -3.91 -10.26
CA GLY A 97 9.35 -5.21 -10.53
C GLY A 97 9.69 -5.98 -9.28
N GLU A 98 10.18 -5.29 -8.24
CA GLU A 98 10.48 -5.92 -6.95
C GLU A 98 9.21 -6.41 -6.27
N LEU A 99 8.13 -5.62 -6.34
CA LEU A 99 6.87 -5.99 -5.69
C LEU A 99 6.25 -7.25 -6.28
N THR A 100 6.45 -7.49 -7.57
CA THR A 100 5.92 -8.71 -8.20
C THR A 100 6.65 -9.97 -7.75
N ARG A 101 7.77 -9.83 -7.05
CA ARG A 101 8.55 -10.95 -6.53
C ARG A 101 8.26 -11.26 -5.06
N LEU A 102 7.42 -10.47 -4.43
CA LEU A 102 7.11 -10.66 -3.00
C LEU A 102 6.16 -11.84 -2.73
#